data_7765451169fe97a25ae3dd9cc160588b
#
_entry.id   7765451169fe97a25ae3dd9cc160588b
#
_cell.length_a   1.000
_cell.length_b   1.000
_cell.length_c   1.000
_cell.angle_alpha   90.00
_cell.angle_beta   90.00
_cell.angle_gamma   90.00
#
_symmetry.space_group_name_H-M   'P 1'
#
loop_
_entity.id
_entity.type
_entity.pdbx_description
1 polymer ?
#
loop_
_entity_poly.entity_id
_entity_poly.type
_entity_poly.pdbx_seq_one_letter_code
_entity_poly.pdbx_strand_id
1 'polypeptide(L)'
;MAVDIIPEKVDLINNKKSPIQDNEIEEYLATKELNLTATLDGKAAYSSADFVVIVAPTNYDSKKNYFDTSAVEAVINLVMECNPDAIMVIKSTIPVGYTESIRRKTGSRNIIFSPEFLRESKELYDNLYPSRIVVGTDLEDERLVKVAKQFAALLQEGAIKKEVDTYAEMKGLHTQQIINGVCLDPRIGSHYNNPSFGYGGYCLSKDTKQLLANYQDVPENLIEAIVES
;
A
#
# COMPACT_ATOMS: atom_id res chain seq x y z
N MET A 1 13.63 -9.28 -6.24
CA MET A 1 13.21 -10.67 -5.91
C MET A 1 11.78 -10.59 -5.40
N ALA A 2 10.90 -11.56 -5.74
CA ALA A 2 9.53 -11.67 -5.22
C ALA A 2 9.46 -12.85 -4.23
N VAL A 3 8.70 -12.68 -3.14
CA VAL A 3 8.47 -13.73 -2.15
C VAL A 3 6.97 -14.00 -2.08
N ASP A 4 6.57 -15.24 -2.18
CA ASP A 4 5.18 -15.68 -1.96
C ASP A 4 5.20 -16.96 -1.14
N ILE A 5 4.10 -17.27 -0.44
CA ILE A 5 3.94 -18.50 0.33
C ILE A 5 3.31 -19.63 -0.51
N ILE A 6 2.83 -19.32 -1.72
CA ILE A 6 2.13 -20.24 -2.62
C ILE A 6 3.11 -20.73 -3.69
N PRO A 7 3.51 -22.02 -3.68
CA PRO A 7 4.50 -22.56 -4.61
C PRO A 7 4.12 -22.37 -6.08
N GLU A 8 2.85 -22.54 -6.41
CA GLU A 8 2.34 -22.40 -7.78
C GLU A 8 2.54 -20.98 -8.34
N LYS A 9 2.40 -19.94 -7.49
CA LYS A 9 2.66 -18.55 -7.91
C LYS A 9 4.15 -18.31 -8.16
N VAL A 10 5.00 -18.86 -7.29
CA VAL A 10 6.46 -18.79 -7.46
C VAL A 10 6.87 -19.46 -8.78
N ASP A 11 6.32 -20.63 -9.06
CA ASP A 11 6.59 -21.37 -10.30
C ASP A 11 6.11 -20.59 -11.52
N LEU A 12 4.93 -19.99 -11.47
CA LEU A 12 4.41 -19.18 -12.57
C LEU A 12 5.36 -18.02 -12.90
N ILE A 13 5.74 -17.22 -11.90
CA ILE A 13 6.63 -16.07 -12.07
C ILE A 13 7.98 -16.50 -12.65
N ASN A 14 8.59 -17.55 -12.11
CA ASN A 14 9.88 -18.07 -12.59
C ASN A 14 9.81 -18.65 -14.02
N ASN A 15 8.62 -19.08 -14.45
CA ASN A 15 8.34 -19.50 -15.81
C ASN A 15 7.79 -18.36 -16.70
N LYS A 16 7.95 -17.10 -16.29
CA LYS A 16 7.50 -15.90 -17.02
C LYS A 16 6.00 -15.89 -17.32
N LYS A 17 5.19 -16.38 -16.37
CA LYS A 17 3.73 -16.39 -16.44
C LYS A 17 3.15 -15.55 -15.32
N SER A 18 2.08 -14.84 -15.60
CA SER A 18 1.37 -14.05 -14.59
C SER A 18 0.60 -14.94 -13.62
N PRO A 19 0.69 -14.70 -12.29
CA PRO A 19 -0.14 -15.36 -11.30
C PRO A 19 -1.53 -14.72 -11.15
N ILE A 20 -1.79 -13.62 -11.85
CA ILE A 20 -3.07 -12.86 -11.82
C ILE A 20 -3.49 -12.51 -13.25
N GLN A 21 -4.77 -12.16 -13.42
CA GLN A 21 -5.31 -11.73 -14.72
C GLN A 21 -5.01 -10.25 -14.96
N ASP A 22 -3.93 -9.97 -15.65
CA ASP A 22 -3.52 -8.63 -16.11
C ASP A 22 -2.75 -8.81 -17.42
N ASN A 23 -3.32 -8.36 -18.51
CA ASN A 23 -2.75 -8.54 -19.86
C ASN A 23 -1.38 -7.88 -20.00
N GLU A 24 -1.18 -6.72 -19.38
CA GLU A 24 0.08 -6.00 -19.38
C GLU A 24 1.16 -6.76 -18.62
N ILE A 25 0.83 -7.40 -17.48
CA ILE A 25 1.76 -8.27 -16.75
C ILE A 25 2.13 -9.49 -17.58
N GLU A 26 1.15 -10.14 -18.22
CA GLU A 26 1.40 -11.30 -19.08
C GLU A 26 2.34 -10.95 -20.24
N GLU A 27 2.12 -9.81 -20.90
CA GLU A 27 2.97 -9.31 -21.98
C GLU A 27 4.38 -8.99 -21.48
N TYR A 28 4.50 -8.28 -20.33
CA TYR A 28 5.80 -7.91 -19.76
C TYR A 28 6.63 -9.14 -19.38
N LEU A 29 6.02 -10.11 -18.69
CA LEU A 29 6.72 -11.34 -18.31
C LEU A 29 7.18 -12.15 -19.53
N ALA A 30 6.37 -12.17 -20.60
CA ALA A 30 6.68 -12.92 -21.83
C ALA A 30 7.74 -12.24 -22.70
N THR A 31 7.79 -10.89 -22.76
CA THR A 31 8.54 -10.14 -23.77
C THR A 31 9.73 -9.36 -23.24
N LYS A 32 9.74 -9.00 -21.93
CA LYS A 32 10.80 -8.17 -21.35
C LYS A 32 11.88 -9.02 -20.67
N GLU A 33 13.12 -8.58 -20.78
CA GLU A 33 14.19 -9.07 -19.90
C GLU A 33 14.03 -8.44 -18.52
N LEU A 34 13.56 -9.24 -17.56
CA LEU A 34 13.33 -8.80 -16.19
C LEU A 34 14.33 -9.49 -15.25
N ASN A 35 15.00 -8.72 -14.42
CA ASN A 35 15.76 -9.24 -13.28
C ASN A 35 14.79 -9.59 -12.14
N LEU A 36 13.88 -10.52 -12.40
CA LEU A 36 12.85 -10.97 -11.49
C LEU A 36 13.00 -12.46 -11.21
N THR A 37 13.14 -12.80 -9.93
CA THR A 37 13.13 -14.18 -9.44
C THR A 37 12.15 -14.27 -8.29
N ALA A 38 11.33 -15.31 -8.26
CA ALA A 38 10.42 -15.58 -7.17
C ALA A 38 10.94 -16.74 -6.29
N THR A 39 10.64 -16.71 -5.00
CA THR A 39 11.08 -17.72 -4.03
C THR A 39 10.06 -17.90 -2.89
N LEU A 40 10.08 -19.08 -2.28
CA LEU A 40 9.39 -19.36 -1.01
C LEU A 40 10.24 -18.98 0.19
N ASP A 41 11.56 -18.81 0.02
CA ASP A 41 12.50 -18.49 1.08
C ASP A 41 12.60 -16.97 1.31
N GLY A 42 11.71 -16.47 2.16
CA GLY A 42 11.71 -15.08 2.56
C GLY A 42 12.97 -14.67 3.33
N LYS A 43 13.55 -15.55 4.15
CA LYS A 43 14.76 -15.25 4.92
C LYS A 43 15.93 -14.96 3.99
N ALA A 44 16.16 -15.82 3.02
CA ALA A 44 17.22 -15.62 2.03
C ALA A 44 16.98 -14.35 1.21
N ALA A 45 15.72 -14.09 0.80
CA ALA A 45 15.37 -12.92 -0.01
C ALA A 45 15.57 -11.60 0.74
N TYR A 46 15.20 -11.54 2.02
CA TYR A 46 15.24 -10.30 2.81
C TYR A 46 16.61 -9.98 3.40
N SER A 47 17.48 -11.00 3.60
CA SER A 47 18.77 -10.85 4.31
C SER A 47 19.72 -9.80 3.72
N SER A 48 19.59 -9.48 2.43
CA SER A 48 20.42 -8.47 1.74
C SER A 48 19.61 -7.37 1.06
N ALA A 49 18.32 -7.26 1.38
CA ALA A 49 17.44 -6.29 0.75
C ALA A 49 17.61 -4.90 1.38
N ASP A 50 17.74 -3.85 0.58
CA ASP A 50 17.66 -2.46 1.04
C ASP A 50 16.21 -2.07 1.33
N PHE A 51 15.29 -2.51 0.46
CA PHE A 51 13.84 -2.30 0.59
C PHE A 51 13.09 -3.63 0.57
N VAL A 52 12.16 -3.80 1.51
CA VAL A 52 11.17 -4.89 1.50
C VAL A 52 9.79 -4.29 1.33
N VAL A 53 9.20 -4.48 0.15
CA VAL A 53 7.86 -4.00 -0.16
C VAL A 53 6.83 -5.05 0.25
N ILE A 54 5.96 -4.69 1.19
CA ILE A 54 4.98 -5.60 1.79
C ILE A 54 3.62 -5.39 1.13
N VAL A 55 3.16 -6.42 0.38
CA VAL A 55 1.88 -6.45 -0.34
C VAL A 55 1.06 -7.68 0.14
N ALA A 56 1.13 -7.97 1.42
CA ALA A 56 0.41 -9.10 2.01
C ALA A 56 -1.10 -8.80 2.08
N PRO A 57 -1.97 -9.81 1.92
CA PRO A 57 -3.41 -9.61 2.01
C PRO A 57 -3.82 -9.17 3.41
N THR A 58 -4.78 -8.25 3.47
CA THR A 58 -5.43 -7.80 4.70
C THR A 58 -6.93 -8.02 4.56
N ASN A 59 -7.47 -8.94 5.36
CA ASN A 59 -8.89 -9.25 5.35
C ASN A 59 -9.63 -8.38 6.36
N TYR A 60 -10.82 -7.91 5.98
CA TYR A 60 -11.69 -7.17 6.88
C TYR A 60 -12.79 -8.07 7.43
N ASP A 61 -12.84 -8.22 8.75
CA ASP A 61 -13.94 -8.90 9.47
C ASP A 61 -15.02 -7.88 9.84
N SER A 62 -16.09 -7.85 9.05
CA SER A 62 -17.20 -6.91 9.24
C SER A 62 -17.98 -7.13 10.54
N LYS A 63 -17.89 -8.31 11.18
CA LYS A 63 -18.54 -8.57 12.46
C LYS A 63 -17.78 -7.99 13.64
N LYS A 64 -16.44 -7.90 13.49
CA LYS A 64 -15.54 -7.38 14.52
C LYS A 64 -15.06 -5.97 14.20
N ASN A 65 -15.47 -5.40 13.07
CA ASN A 65 -14.91 -4.14 12.54
C ASN A 65 -13.38 -4.10 12.62
N TYR A 66 -12.73 -5.17 12.15
CA TYR A 66 -11.32 -5.38 12.35
C TYR A 66 -10.62 -5.77 11.04
N PHE A 67 -9.50 -5.11 10.75
CA PHE A 67 -8.57 -5.54 9.71
C PHE A 67 -7.59 -6.57 10.27
N ASP A 68 -7.59 -7.75 9.68
CA ASP A 68 -6.56 -8.75 9.97
C ASP A 68 -5.25 -8.36 9.28
N THR A 69 -4.34 -7.81 10.06
CA THR A 69 -2.99 -7.42 9.62
C THR A 69 -1.94 -8.48 9.91
N SER A 70 -2.35 -9.68 10.32
CA SER A 70 -1.44 -10.76 10.76
C SER A 70 -0.41 -11.14 9.69
N ALA A 71 -0.81 -11.17 8.42
CA ALA A 71 0.10 -11.45 7.30
C ALA A 71 1.16 -10.35 7.13
N VAL A 72 0.78 -9.08 7.27
CA VAL A 72 1.72 -7.94 7.24
C VAL A 72 2.68 -8.03 8.41
N GLU A 73 2.19 -8.30 9.62
CA GLU A 73 3.02 -8.44 10.81
C GLU A 73 3.98 -9.64 10.71
N ALA A 74 3.56 -10.76 10.11
CA ALA A 74 4.42 -11.91 9.90
C ALA A 74 5.63 -11.56 9.01
N VAL A 75 5.40 -10.81 7.93
CA VAL A 75 6.50 -10.33 7.06
C VAL A 75 7.42 -9.37 7.82
N ILE A 76 6.87 -8.39 8.55
CA ILE A 76 7.65 -7.44 9.35
C ILE A 76 8.54 -8.18 10.35
N ASN A 77 8.00 -9.14 11.09
CA ASN A 77 8.76 -9.91 12.07
C ASN A 77 9.89 -10.72 11.42
N LEU A 78 9.62 -11.34 10.26
CA LEU A 78 10.62 -12.09 9.53
C LEU A 78 11.76 -11.19 9.02
N VAL A 79 11.43 -10.01 8.50
CA VAL A 79 12.43 -9.02 8.07
C VAL A 79 13.27 -8.57 9.27
N MET A 80 12.65 -8.25 10.40
CA MET A 80 13.37 -7.85 11.60
C MET A 80 14.29 -8.93 12.16
N GLU A 81 13.93 -10.21 11.98
CA GLU A 81 14.76 -11.34 12.41
C GLU A 81 16.03 -11.46 11.55
N CYS A 82 15.92 -11.28 10.22
CA CYS A 82 17.03 -11.57 9.32
C CYS A 82 17.76 -10.32 8.78
N ASN A 83 17.11 -9.16 8.77
CA ASN A 83 17.69 -7.89 8.29
C ASN A 83 16.98 -6.68 8.92
N PRO A 84 17.27 -6.33 10.18
CA PRO A 84 16.60 -5.22 10.87
C PRO A 84 16.89 -3.85 10.26
N ASP A 85 17.91 -3.73 9.41
CA ASP A 85 18.30 -2.48 8.76
C ASP A 85 17.51 -2.22 7.47
N ALA A 86 16.86 -3.25 6.90
CA ALA A 86 16.03 -3.08 5.72
C ALA A 86 14.87 -2.09 5.94
N ILE A 87 14.59 -1.32 4.92
CA ILE A 87 13.42 -0.43 4.92
C ILE A 87 12.19 -1.22 4.50
N MET A 88 11.23 -1.34 5.41
CA MET A 88 9.96 -2.00 5.15
C MET A 88 8.93 -0.99 4.64
N VAL A 89 8.42 -1.21 3.44
CA VAL A 89 7.42 -0.34 2.79
C VAL A 89 6.10 -1.08 2.75
N ILE A 90 5.15 -0.69 3.60
CA ILE A 90 3.81 -1.28 3.58
C ILE A 90 3.02 -0.68 2.42
N LYS A 91 2.57 -1.52 1.49
CA LYS A 91 1.63 -1.17 0.40
C LYS A 91 0.25 -1.79 0.60
N SER A 92 0.11 -2.76 1.49
CA SER A 92 -1.17 -3.35 1.87
C SER A 92 -2.12 -2.31 2.45
N THR A 93 -3.42 -2.50 2.26
CA THR A 93 -4.46 -1.69 2.91
C THR A 93 -4.41 -1.91 4.41
N ILE A 94 -4.18 -0.87 5.17
CA ILE A 94 -4.02 -0.92 6.63
C ILE A 94 -4.88 0.15 7.32
N PRO A 95 -5.29 -0.06 8.58
CA PRO A 95 -6.04 0.94 9.35
C PRO A 95 -5.26 2.24 9.54
N VAL A 96 -5.99 3.34 9.74
CA VAL A 96 -5.41 4.63 10.11
C VAL A 96 -4.60 4.48 11.40
N GLY A 97 -3.39 5.06 11.43
CA GLY A 97 -2.47 4.97 12.57
C GLY A 97 -1.72 3.65 12.73
N TYR A 98 -1.96 2.67 11.85
CA TYR A 98 -1.31 1.36 11.94
C TYR A 98 0.22 1.44 11.87
N THR A 99 0.76 2.24 10.94
CA THR A 99 2.23 2.37 10.76
C THR A 99 2.91 2.85 12.05
N GLU A 100 2.30 3.80 12.76
CA GLU A 100 2.81 4.26 14.05
C GLU A 100 2.67 3.19 15.13
N SER A 101 1.54 2.51 15.17
CA SER A 101 1.28 1.41 16.11
C SER A 101 2.28 0.29 15.96
N ILE A 102 2.54 -0.16 14.72
CA ILE A 102 3.48 -1.25 14.47
C ILE A 102 4.93 -0.84 14.75
N ARG A 103 5.32 0.41 14.46
CA ARG A 103 6.63 0.94 14.87
C ARG A 103 6.82 0.88 16.39
N ARG A 104 5.81 1.30 17.15
CA ARG A 104 5.85 1.21 18.64
C ARG A 104 5.91 -0.24 19.12
N LYS A 105 5.11 -1.13 18.52
CA LYS A 105 5.04 -2.54 18.90
C LYS A 105 6.36 -3.27 18.64
N THR A 106 7.00 -3.00 17.51
CA THR A 106 8.23 -3.68 17.09
C THR A 106 9.52 -2.99 17.52
N GLY A 107 9.44 -1.70 17.88
CA GLY A 107 10.61 -0.86 18.13
C GLY A 107 11.36 -0.45 16.85
N SER A 108 10.94 -0.93 15.67
CA SER A 108 11.59 -0.57 14.41
C SER A 108 11.14 0.79 13.90
N ARG A 109 12.10 1.65 13.56
CA ARG A 109 11.84 2.91 12.87
C ARG A 109 11.86 2.77 11.35
N ASN A 110 12.27 1.60 10.83
CA ASN A 110 12.47 1.35 9.39
C ASN A 110 11.20 0.93 8.66
N ILE A 111 10.05 1.42 9.07
CA ILE A 111 8.75 1.11 8.45
C ILE A 111 8.16 2.39 7.89
N ILE A 112 7.86 2.42 6.60
CA ILE A 112 7.16 3.50 5.90
C ILE A 112 5.91 2.96 5.24
N PHE A 113 5.01 3.84 4.82
CA PHE A 113 3.75 3.47 4.17
C PHE A 113 3.69 4.08 2.77
N SER A 114 3.31 3.30 1.79
CA SER A 114 3.06 3.77 0.43
C SER A 114 1.78 3.14 -0.10
N PRO A 115 0.63 3.80 0.05
CA PRO A 115 -0.65 3.27 -0.41
C PRO A 115 -0.64 3.02 -1.91
N GLU A 116 -1.46 2.07 -2.35
CA GLU A 116 -1.71 1.83 -3.75
C GLU A 116 -3.09 2.36 -4.16
N PHE A 117 -3.23 2.66 -5.44
CA PHE A 117 -4.48 3.14 -6.03
C PHE A 117 -4.72 2.41 -7.36
N LEU A 118 -4.44 1.10 -7.36
CA LEU A 118 -4.47 0.25 -8.56
C LEU A 118 -5.88 -0.26 -8.81
N ARG A 119 -6.24 -0.32 -10.09
CA ARG A 119 -7.48 -0.97 -10.53
C ARG A 119 -7.24 -2.45 -10.76
N GLU A 120 -8.21 -3.27 -10.38
CA GLU A 120 -8.19 -4.71 -10.64
C GLU A 120 -8.05 -4.98 -12.15
N SER A 121 -7.20 -5.92 -12.52
CA SER A 121 -6.83 -6.29 -13.89
C SER A 121 -6.16 -5.16 -14.71
N LYS A 122 -5.61 -4.14 -14.04
CA LYS A 122 -4.89 -3.00 -14.63
C LYS A 122 -3.68 -2.59 -13.77
N GLU A 123 -3.22 -3.47 -12.93
CA GLU A 123 -2.22 -3.17 -11.89
C GLU A 123 -0.92 -2.66 -12.50
N LEU A 124 -0.42 -3.33 -13.56
CA LEU A 124 0.80 -2.89 -14.20
C LEU A 124 0.62 -1.57 -14.95
N TYR A 125 -0.48 -1.42 -15.68
CA TYR A 125 -0.76 -0.16 -16.37
C TYR A 125 -0.78 1.03 -15.40
N ASP A 126 -1.48 0.90 -14.28
CA ASP A 126 -1.58 1.97 -13.28
C ASP A 126 -0.23 2.27 -12.61
N ASN A 127 0.66 1.27 -12.49
CA ASN A 127 2.04 1.49 -12.04
C ASN A 127 2.93 2.14 -13.10
N LEU A 128 2.73 1.83 -14.38
CA LEU A 128 3.49 2.43 -15.49
C LEU A 128 3.05 3.86 -15.80
N TYR A 129 1.78 4.16 -15.54
CA TYR A 129 1.16 5.47 -15.77
C TYR A 129 0.51 6.01 -14.49
N PRO A 130 1.28 6.16 -13.39
CA PRO A 130 0.72 6.57 -12.12
C PRO A 130 0.15 7.99 -12.22
N SER A 131 -0.99 8.21 -11.56
CA SER A 131 -1.54 9.55 -11.37
C SER A 131 -0.77 10.31 -10.30
N ARG A 132 -0.31 9.60 -9.28
CA ARG A 132 0.48 10.11 -8.15
C ARG A 132 1.29 8.99 -7.50
N ILE A 133 2.34 9.37 -6.79
CA ILE A 133 3.11 8.50 -5.90
C ILE A 133 3.03 9.10 -4.50
N VAL A 134 2.52 8.33 -3.54
CA VAL A 134 2.39 8.76 -2.15
C VAL A 134 3.28 7.88 -1.27
N VAL A 135 4.11 8.52 -0.44
CA VAL A 135 4.95 7.84 0.54
C VAL A 135 4.82 8.54 1.88
N GLY A 136 4.16 7.89 2.83
CA GLY A 136 4.00 8.38 4.20
C GLY A 136 5.21 8.00 5.07
N THR A 137 5.77 8.99 5.79
CA THR A 137 6.91 8.80 6.68
C THR A 137 6.83 9.74 7.88
N ASP A 138 7.75 9.56 8.83
CA ASP A 138 7.95 10.49 9.93
C ASP A 138 8.83 11.65 9.46
N LEU A 139 8.29 12.85 9.42
CA LEU A 139 9.01 14.03 8.92
C LEU A 139 10.03 14.60 9.93
N GLU A 140 9.91 14.24 11.19
CA GLU A 140 10.91 14.62 12.20
C GLU A 140 12.17 13.74 12.08
N ASP A 141 12.08 12.62 11.36
CA ASP A 141 13.24 11.76 11.05
C ASP A 141 13.75 12.06 9.63
N GLU A 142 14.76 12.95 9.53
CA GLU A 142 15.37 13.32 8.26
C GLU A 142 15.90 12.12 7.45
N ARG A 143 16.34 11.06 8.13
CA ARG A 143 16.78 9.81 7.50
C ARG A 143 15.62 9.13 6.79
N LEU A 144 14.47 9.00 7.45
CA LEU A 144 13.28 8.41 6.85
C LEU A 144 12.72 9.27 5.72
N VAL A 145 12.78 10.60 5.84
CA VAL A 145 12.39 11.50 4.74
C VAL A 145 13.27 11.27 3.51
N LYS A 146 14.58 11.12 3.69
CA LYS A 146 15.50 10.80 2.58
C LYS A 146 15.17 9.46 1.95
N VAL A 147 14.93 8.44 2.76
CA VAL A 147 14.57 7.09 2.32
C VAL A 147 13.22 7.08 1.57
N ALA A 148 12.22 7.80 2.07
CA ALA A 148 10.93 7.93 1.39
C ALA A 148 11.07 8.56 0.00
N LYS A 149 11.91 9.61 -0.12
CA LYS A 149 12.25 10.22 -1.41
C LYS A 149 12.97 9.25 -2.35
N GLN A 150 13.90 8.44 -1.83
CA GLN A 150 14.57 7.41 -2.62
C GLN A 150 13.58 6.36 -3.14
N PHE A 151 12.68 5.87 -2.28
CA PHE A 151 11.65 4.92 -2.69
C PHE A 151 10.70 5.51 -3.75
N ALA A 152 10.25 6.75 -3.57
CA ALA A 152 9.42 7.46 -4.55
C ALA A 152 10.15 7.61 -5.90
N ALA A 153 11.46 7.91 -5.87
CA ALA A 153 12.27 8.02 -7.09
C ALA A 153 12.41 6.67 -7.82
N LEU A 154 12.53 5.54 -7.09
CA LEU A 154 12.54 4.20 -7.69
C LEU A 154 11.22 3.90 -8.42
N LEU A 155 10.08 4.24 -7.81
CA LEU A 155 8.77 4.07 -8.46
C LEU A 155 8.65 4.94 -9.71
N GLN A 156 9.11 6.20 -9.64
CA GLN A 156 9.09 7.12 -10.77
C GLN A 156 10.04 6.68 -11.89
N GLU A 157 11.19 6.10 -11.56
CA GLU A 157 12.12 5.53 -12.54
C GLU A 157 11.48 4.37 -13.32
N GLY A 158 10.74 3.49 -12.63
CA GLY A 158 10.02 2.38 -13.25
C GLY A 158 8.81 2.81 -14.08
N ALA A 159 8.23 3.97 -13.82
CA ALA A 159 7.08 4.48 -14.56
C ALA A 159 7.44 4.95 -15.98
N ILE A 160 6.54 4.75 -16.94
CA ILE A 160 6.64 5.33 -18.29
C ILE A 160 6.28 6.81 -18.24
N LYS A 161 5.19 7.16 -17.55
CA LYS A 161 4.81 8.54 -17.29
C LYS A 161 5.77 9.17 -16.28
N LYS A 162 6.55 10.15 -16.70
CA LYS A 162 7.58 10.80 -15.86
C LYS A 162 7.08 12.01 -15.09
N GLU A 163 6.04 12.67 -15.57
CA GLU A 163 5.40 13.79 -14.88
C GLU A 163 4.37 13.23 -13.89
N VAL A 164 4.82 12.98 -12.67
CA VAL A 164 4.00 12.43 -11.59
C VAL A 164 4.15 13.30 -10.36
N ASP A 165 3.03 13.71 -9.78
CA ASP A 165 3.04 14.40 -8.49
C ASP A 165 3.49 13.43 -7.40
N THR A 166 4.62 13.73 -6.78
CA THR A 166 5.18 12.96 -5.66
C THR A 166 4.79 13.63 -4.36
N TYR A 167 4.02 12.94 -3.54
CA TYR A 167 3.57 13.41 -2.24
C TYR A 167 4.26 12.62 -1.13
N ALA A 168 5.03 13.32 -0.28
CA ALA A 168 5.49 12.80 1.00
C ALA A 168 4.54 13.35 2.08
N GLU A 169 3.62 12.54 2.58
CA GLU A 169 2.57 12.97 3.49
C GLU A 169 3.07 13.05 4.92
N MET A 170 2.70 14.15 5.56
CA MET A 170 3.10 14.55 6.91
C MET A 170 2.16 13.99 7.97
N LYS A 171 2.71 13.56 9.08
CA LYS A 171 2.00 13.33 10.33
C LYS A 171 1.60 14.70 10.95
N GLY A 172 0.36 15.03 10.81
CA GLY A 172 -0.25 16.28 11.21
C GLY A 172 -1.36 16.52 10.22
N LEU A 173 -2.46 15.76 10.39
CA LEU A 173 -3.54 15.64 9.41
C LEU A 173 -4.19 16.99 9.15
N HIS A 174 -3.68 17.74 8.18
CA HIS A 174 -4.43 18.81 7.56
C HIS A 174 -5.37 18.16 6.54
N THR A 175 -6.64 18.00 6.92
CA THR A 175 -7.70 17.42 6.07
C THR A 175 -7.66 17.97 4.65
N GLN A 176 -7.40 19.27 4.48
CA GLN A 176 -7.30 19.90 3.16
C GLN A 176 -6.12 19.38 2.34
N GLN A 177 -4.99 19.06 2.97
CA GLN A 177 -3.84 18.52 2.25
C GLN A 177 -4.10 17.07 1.78
N ILE A 178 -4.79 16.28 2.61
CA ILE A 178 -5.24 14.94 2.24
C ILE A 178 -6.20 15.01 1.05
N ILE A 179 -7.22 15.88 1.15
CA ILE A 179 -8.18 16.11 0.06
C ILE A 179 -7.44 16.53 -1.21
N ASN A 180 -6.53 17.50 -1.12
CA ASN A 180 -5.76 17.95 -2.26
C ASN A 180 -4.93 16.81 -2.87
N GLY A 181 -4.23 16.02 -2.05
CA GLY A 181 -3.46 14.87 -2.51
C GLY A 181 -4.32 13.79 -3.18
N VAL A 182 -5.49 13.49 -2.63
CA VAL A 182 -6.45 12.53 -3.21
C VAL A 182 -7.01 13.09 -4.53
N CYS A 183 -7.30 14.37 -4.59
CA CYS A 183 -7.86 15.03 -5.78
C CYS A 183 -6.86 15.21 -6.94
N LEU A 184 -5.58 14.96 -6.73
CA LEU A 184 -4.58 14.88 -7.82
C LEU A 184 -4.86 13.70 -8.77
N ASP A 185 -5.61 12.69 -8.30
CA ASP A 185 -6.07 11.63 -9.18
C ASP A 185 -7.13 12.18 -10.15
N PRO A 186 -6.88 12.15 -11.48
CA PRO A 186 -7.83 12.68 -12.47
C PRO A 186 -9.19 11.94 -12.48
N ARG A 187 -9.25 10.73 -11.90
CA ARG A 187 -10.49 9.97 -11.74
C ARG A 187 -11.35 10.49 -10.59
N ILE A 188 -10.72 11.13 -9.59
CA ILE A 188 -11.38 11.74 -8.44
C ILE A 188 -11.56 13.23 -8.70
N GLY A 189 -10.47 13.95 -9.03
CA GLY A 189 -10.50 15.38 -9.26
C GLY A 189 -11.14 16.15 -8.10
N SER A 190 -11.65 17.33 -8.38
CA SER A 190 -12.40 18.14 -7.42
C SER A 190 -13.90 17.78 -7.34
N HIS A 191 -14.36 16.82 -8.14
CA HIS A 191 -15.78 16.49 -8.26
C HIS A 191 -16.33 15.72 -7.07
N TYR A 192 -15.48 15.00 -6.34
CA TYR A 192 -15.84 14.15 -5.21
C TYR A 192 -15.50 14.75 -3.85
N ASN A 193 -15.29 16.05 -3.79
CA ASN A 193 -14.99 16.76 -2.53
C ASN A 193 -16.25 17.07 -1.70
N ASN A 194 -17.42 16.86 -2.29
CA ASN A 194 -18.68 17.07 -1.60
C ASN A 194 -19.22 15.73 -1.09
N PRO A 195 -19.67 15.66 0.16
CA PRO A 195 -20.30 14.46 0.68
C PRO A 195 -21.56 14.12 -0.12
N SER A 196 -21.78 12.83 -0.39
CA SER A 196 -23.00 12.32 -0.99
C SER A 196 -23.72 11.37 -0.03
N PHE A 197 -25.04 11.31 -0.13
CA PHE A 197 -25.86 10.39 0.65
C PHE A 197 -25.96 9.07 -0.10
N GLY A 198 -25.12 8.14 0.22
CA GLY A 198 -25.17 6.77 -0.29
C GLY A 198 -23.96 6.37 -1.15
N TYR A 199 -23.69 5.11 -1.12
CA TYR A 199 -22.61 4.46 -1.88
C TYR A 199 -23.03 3.04 -2.24
N GLY A 200 -22.38 2.46 -3.26
CA GLY A 200 -22.59 1.08 -3.66
C GLY A 200 -21.26 0.32 -3.78
N GLY A 201 -21.36 -1.01 -3.82
CA GLY A 201 -20.22 -1.89 -3.98
C GLY A 201 -19.58 -2.36 -2.67
N TYR A 202 -18.76 -3.39 -2.77
CA TYR A 202 -18.17 -4.07 -1.61
C TYR A 202 -17.12 -3.21 -0.88
N CYS A 203 -16.23 -2.55 -1.63
CA CYS A 203 -15.10 -1.82 -1.05
C CYS A 203 -15.55 -0.59 -0.26
N LEU A 204 -16.40 0.26 -0.85
CA LEU A 204 -16.86 1.47 -0.18
C LEU A 204 -17.66 1.17 1.09
N SER A 205 -18.50 0.12 1.07
CA SER A 205 -19.24 -0.32 2.26
C SER A 205 -18.31 -0.79 3.37
N LYS A 206 -17.25 -1.54 3.03
CA LYS A 206 -16.24 -2.00 3.97
C LYS A 206 -15.47 -0.81 4.58
N ASP A 207 -15.02 0.11 3.74
CA ASP A 207 -14.16 1.22 4.15
C ASP A 207 -14.95 2.24 4.99
N THR A 208 -16.23 2.48 4.69
CA THR A 208 -17.08 3.35 5.49
C THR A 208 -17.37 2.77 6.87
N LYS A 209 -17.60 1.45 6.98
CA LYS A 209 -17.75 0.76 8.28
C LYS A 209 -16.48 0.81 9.11
N GLN A 210 -15.31 0.67 8.47
CA GLN A 210 -14.03 0.84 9.15
C GLN A 210 -13.84 2.29 9.63
N LEU A 211 -14.23 3.26 8.81
CA LEU A 211 -14.16 4.66 9.19
C LEU A 211 -15.02 4.93 10.41
N LEU A 212 -16.28 4.46 10.42
CA LEU A 212 -17.18 4.58 11.58
C LEU A 212 -16.56 3.96 12.84
N ALA A 213 -15.96 2.78 12.74
CA ALA A 213 -15.31 2.13 13.86
C ALA A 213 -14.13 2.93 14.45
N ASN A 214 -13.41 3.70 13.62
CA ASN A 214 -12.33 4.59 14.06
C ASN A 214 -12.81 5.85 14.77
N TYR A 215 -14.12 6.17 14.68
CA TYR A 215 -14.73 7.35 15.31
C TYR A 215 -15.43 7.04 16.64
N GLN A 216 -15.22 5.87 17.24
CA GLN A 216 -15.90 5.45 18.47
C GLN A 216 -15.80 6.48 19.62
N ASP A 217 -14.72 7.24 19.69
CA ASP A 217 -14.48 8.26 20.72
C ASP A 217 -14.67 9.71 20.19
N VAL A 218 -15.17 9.87 18.97
CA VAL A 218 -15.37 11.19 18.35
C VAL A 218 -16.84 11.35 17.99
N PRO A 219 -17.54 12.39 18.46
CA PRO A 219 -18.94 12.62 18.10
C PRO A 219 -19.07 12.81 16.59
N GLU A 220 -19.75 11.89 15.95
CA GLU A 220 -20.09 12.00 14.54
C GLU A 220 -21.43 11.30 14.29
N ASN A 221 -22.30 11.91 13.49
CA ASN A 221 -23.64 11.39 13.17
C ASN A 221 -23.80 11.10 11.68
N LEU A 222 -22.94 11.70 10.83
CA LEU A 222 -23.09 11.61 9.38
C LEU A 222 -22.63 10.24 8.84
N ILE A 223 -21.48 9.75 9.31
CA ILE A 223 -20.93 8.46 8.87
C ILE A 223 -21.82 7.33 9.37
N GLU A 224 -22.33 7.42 10.62
CA GLU A 224 -23.29 6.47 11.19
C GLU A 224 -24.57 6.40 10.34
N ALA A 225 -25.17 7.55 10.01
CA ALA A 225 -26.36 7.61 9.16
C ALA A 225 -26.13 7.03 7.74
N ILE A 226 -24.92 7.20 7.17
CA ILE A 226 -24.56 6.61 5.88
C ILE A 226 -24.42 5.09 5.99
N VAL A 227 -23.87 4.57 7.08
CA VAL A 227 -23.70 3.12 7.29
C VAL A 227 -25.03 2.42 7.56
N GLU A 228 -25.99 3.11 8.20
CA GLU A 228 -27.32 2.58 8.52
C GLU A 228 -28.32 2.68 7.38
N SER A 229 -28.03 3.46 6.33
CA SER A 229 -28.92 3.64 5.16
C SER A 229 -28.76 2.52 4.13
#